data_b7e78c931fc916e49fcd23ec340760e2
#
_entry.id   b7e78c931fc916e49fcd23ec340760e2
#
_cell.length_a   1.000
_cell.length_b   1.000
_cell.length_c   1.000
_cell.angle_alpha   90.00
_cell.angle_beta   90.00
_cell.angle_gamma   90.00
#
_symmetry.space_group_name_H-M   'P 1'
#
loop_
_entity.id
_entity.type
_entity.pdbx_description
1 polymer ?
#
loop_
_entity_poly.entity_id
_entity_poly.type
_entity_poly.pdbx_seq_one_letter_code
_entity_poly.pdbx_strand_id
1 'polypeptide(L)'
;MTRVPWLTVSFSGYDLIVVGSGFFGLTVAERAATQLNKRVLILDRRDHLGGNAYSEAEPETGIEVHRYGAHLFHTSNKRVWEYVNQFTEFTNYQHRVFARAKGQVYSFPMNLGLINQFFGKSHTPDEARELIAKQASEFDSATASNLEEKAISLIGRPLYETFVKDYTTKQWETEPTELSPAIITRLPVRYTFNNRYFNDLYEGLPVDGYTAWLTKMADHPNIEVRLNTDYFDVRDQIPAKTLTVFTGPLDKYFDYAAGELGWRTLDFEMEVLPVGDFQGTSVMNYNDGDVRYTRIHEFRHFHPERDYPTDKTVIVREYSRFAVSGDEPYYPIDSEENRAKLLQYRELAKAEAADKNILFGGRLGTYKYLDMHMAIGSALSMFDNKISPYFVEGRTPSGSLED
;
A
#
# COMPACT_ATOMS: atom_id res chain seq x y z
N MET A 1 -27.58 -16.11 25.76
CA MET A 1 -26.50 -16.29 24.79
C MET A 1 -25.55 -17.34 25.35
N THR A 2 -25.66 -18.58 24.89
CA THR A 2 -24.84 -19.71 25.29
C THR A 2 -23.43 -19.53 24.72
N ARG A 3 -22.44 -19.36 25.59
CA ARG A 3 -21.02 -19.39 25.22
C ARG A 3 -20.72 -20.76 24.62
N VAL A 4 -20.37 -20.79 23.32
CA VAL A 4 -19.78 -21.96 22.68
C VAL A 4 -18.50 -22.31 23.46
N PRO A 5 -18.28 -23.56 23.88
CA PRO A 5 -17.05 -23.90 24.58
C PRO A 5 -15.87 -23.66 23.66
N TRP A 6 -14.90 -22.87 24.13
CA TRP A 6 -13.64 -22.58 23.45
C TRP A 6 -12.95 -23.92 23.17
N LEU A 7 -12.93 -24.36 21.93
CA LEU A 7 -11.94 -25.34 21.49
C LEU A 7 -10.59 -24.78 21.90
N THR A 8 -9.91 -25.44 22.79
CA THR A 8 -8.54 -25.10 23.20
C THR A 8 -7.68 -25.14 21.94
N VAL A 9 -7.44 -23.97 21.37
CA VAL A 9 -6.62 -23.82 20.18
C VAL A 9 -5.19 -24.22 20.57
N SER A 10 -4.73 -25.37 20.11
CA SER A 10 -3.36 -25.78 20.36
C SER A 10 -2.42 -25.05 19.42
N PHE A 11 -1.45 -24.32 19.99
CA PHE A 11 -0.33 -23.71 19.27
C PHE A 11 0.92 -24.60 19.29
N SER A 12 0.83 -25.77 19.94
CA SER A 12 1.93 -26.74 19.96
C SER A 12 2.08 -27.42 18.59
N GLY A 13 3.32 -27.60 18.18
CA GLY A 13 3.65 -28.31 16.93
C GLY A 13 3.81 -27.42 15.71
N TYR A 14 3.75 -26.10 15.84
CA TYR A 14 4.21 -25.15 14.82
C TYR A 14 5.62 -24.67 15.15
N ASP A 15 6.46 -24.59 14.12
CA ASP A 15 7.83 -24.07 14.22
C ASP A 15 7.83 -22.53 14.18
N LEU A 16 6.89 -21.97 13.41
CA LEU A 16 6.77 -20.54 13.13
C LEU A 16 5.31 -20.10 13.23
N ILE A 17 5.08 -18.98 13.87
CA ILE A 17 3.79 -18.27 13.84
C ILE A 17 3.97 -16.97 13.08
N VAL A 18 3.07 -16.70 12.14
CA VAL A 18 3.02 -15.47 11.37
C VAL A 18 1.71 -14.76 11.70
N VAL A 19 1.81 -13.52 12.17
CA VAL A 19 0.65 -12.69 12.48
C VAL A 19 0.42 -11.70 11.35
N GLY A 20 -0.68 -11.87 10.65
CA GLY A 20 -1.07 -11.14 9.45
C GLY A 20 -0.79 -11.92 8.16
N SER A 21 -1.83 -12.05 7.34
CA SER A 21 -1.83 -12.78 6.06
C SER A 21 -1.66 -11.88 4.84
N GLY A 22 -1.11 -10.67 4.99
CA GLY A 22 -0.69 -9.82 3.87
C GLY A 22 0.53 -10.36 3.15
N PHE A 23 0.95 -9.71 2.07
CA PHE A 23 2.10 -10.17 1.26
C PHE A 23 3.37 -10.46 2.06
N PHE A 24 3.66 -9.65 3.08
CA PHE A 24 4.84 -9.88 3.92
C PHE A 24 4.72 -11.22 4.67
N GLY A 25 3.61 -11.40 5.40
CA GLY A 25 3.41 -12.62 6.20
C GLY A 25 3.32 -13.88 5.35
N LEU A 26 2.59 -13.83 4.23
CA LEU A 26 2.48 -14.95 3.30
C LEU A 26 3.83 -15.31 2.67
N THR A 27 4.66 -14.33 2.30
CA THR A 27 6.00 -14.58 1.76
C THR A 27 6.89 -15.29 2.79
N VAL A 28 6.87 -14.83 4.04
CA VAL A 28 7.62 -15.48 5.13
C VAL A 28 7.14 -16.92 5.34
N ALA A 29 5.84 -17.13 5.42
CA ALA A 29 5.25 -18.43 5.66
C ALA A 29 5.58 -19.42 4.54
N GLU A 30 5.41 -18.99 3.31
CA GLU A 30 5.69 -19.79 2.11
C GLU A 30 7.18 -20.18 2.05
N ARG A 31 8.11 -19.24 2.26
CA ARG A 31 9.54 -19.55 2.29
C ARG A 31 9.92 -20.53 3.41
N ALA A 32 9.37 -20.35 4.62
CA ALA A 32 9.66 -21.24 5.73
C ALA A 32 9.12 -22.66 5.49
N ALA A 33 7.93 -22.78 4.93
CA ALA A 33 7.32 -24.06 4.61
C ALA A 33 8.05 -24.80 3.47
N THR A 34 8.33 -24.08 2.36
CA THR A 34 8.92 -24.67 1.15
C THR A 34 10.42 -24.93 1.28
N GLN A 35 11.19 -23.99 1.81
CA GLN A 35 12.65 -24.12 1.84
C GLN A 35 13.19 -24.82 3.08
N LEU A 36 12.50 -24.68 4.21
CA LEU A 36 12.97 -25.23 5.48
C LEU A 36 12.07 -26.38 6.00
N ASN A 37 11.02 -26.73 5.26
CA ASN A 37 10.04 -27.74 5.66
C ASN A 37 9.45 -27.48 7.06
N LYS A 38 9.24 -26.21 7.42
CA LYS A 38 8.72 -25.81 8.72
C LYS A 38 7.20 -25.79 8.72
N ARG A 39 6.61 -26.20 9.85
CA ARG A 39 5.17 -26.05 10.07
C ARG A 39 4.86 -24.64 10.52
N VAL A 40 4.06 -23.94 9.72
CA VAL A 40 3.73 -22.53 9.91
C VAL A 40 2.25 -22.36 10.21
N LEU A 41 1.93 -21.59 11.23
CA LEU A 41 0.58 -21.11 11.50
C LEU A 41 0.49 -19.62 11.17
N ILE A 42 -0.43 -19.27 10.29
CA ILE A 42 -0.78 -17.87 10.02
C ILE A 42 -2.03 -17.51 10.80
N LEU A 43 -1.98 -16.41 11.54
CA LEU A 43 -3.12 -15.84 12.26
C LEU A 43 -3.53 -14.53 11.57
N ASP A 44 -4.79 -14.37 11.24
CA ASP A 44 -5.32 -13.09 10.76
C ASP A 44 -6.64 -12.77 11.47
N ARG A 45 -6.80 -11.51 11.90
CA ARG A 45 -8.04 -11.04 12.55
C ARG A 45 -9.20 -10.89 11.59
N ARG A 46 -8.91 -10.76 10.29
CA ARG A 46 -9.92 -10.64 9.21
C ARG A 46 -10.48 -12.00 8.83
N ASP A 47 -11.59 -11.97 8.13
CA ASP A 47 -12.28 -13.15 7.58
C ASP A 47 -11.72 -13.62 6.24
N HIS A 48 -10.65 -13.00 5.75
CA HIS A 48 -10.01 -13.25 4.46
C HIS A 48 -8.49 -13.13 4.51
N LEU A 49 -7.81 -13.76 3.56
CA LEU A 49 -6.38 -13.61 3.30
C LEU A 49 -6.05 -12.27 2.63
N GLY A 50 -4.78 -11.91 2.65
CA GLY A 50 -4.20 -10.89 1.79
C GLY A 50 -4.09 -9.50 2.39
N GLY A 51 -4.61 -9.29 3.59
CA GLY A 51 -4.57 -7.96 4.19
C GLY A 51 -5.29 -6.95 3.28
N ASN A 52 -4.64 -5.81 3.01
CA ASN A 52 -5.24 -4.78 2.14
C ASN A 52 -5.23 -5.15 0.65
N ALA A 53 -4.49 -6.18 0.22
CA ALA A 53 -4.47 -6.61 -1.18
C ALA A 53 -5.65 -7.53 -1.57
N TYR A 54 -6.56 -7.80 -0.64
CA TYR A 54 -7.74 -8.62 -0.90
C TYR A 54 -8.61 -8.04 -2.02
N SER A 55 -8.99 -8.89 -2.97
CA SER A 55 -9.93 -8.58 -4.05
C SER A 55 -11.05 -9.60 -4.10
N GLU A 56 -12.20 -9.19 -4.59
CA GLU A 56 -13.39 -10.04 -4.72
C GLU A 56 -14.24 -9.60 -5.91
N ALA A 57 -15.04 -10.54 -6.44
CA ALA A 57 -16.02 -10.19 -7.44
C ALA A 57 -17.21 -9.45 -6.77
N GLU A 58 -17.57 -8.27 -7.32
CA GLU A 58 -18.78 -7.58 -6.89
C GLU A 58 -20.00 -8.44 -7.30
N PRO A 59 -20.92 -8.76 -6.37
CA PRO A 59 -21.92 -9.81 -6.58
C PRO A 59 -22.90 -9.56 -7.73
N GLU A 60 -23.21 -8.30 -8.05
CA GLU A 60 -24.19 -7.94 -9.07
C GLU A 60 -23.60 -7.88 -10.49
N THR A 61 -22.34 -7.49 -10.59
CA THR A 61 -21.65 -7.25 -11.87
C THR A 61 -20.63 -8.32 -12.21
N GLY A 62 -20.12 -9.06 -11.21
CA GLY A 62 -18.99 -9.96 -11.37
C GLY A 62 -17.65 -9.25 -11.61
N ILE A 63 -17.63 -7.92 -11.55
CA ILE A 63 -16.40 -7.13 -11.70
C ILE A 63 -15.54 -7.33 -10.45
N GLU A 64 -14.27 -7.69 -10.65
CA GLU A 64 -13.33 -7.79 -9.53
C GLU A 64 -13.04 -6.41 -8.95
N VAL A 65 -13.28 -6.24 -7.66
CA VAL A 65 -13.01 -5.02 -6.91
C VAL A 65 -11.94 -5.25 -5.85
N HIS A 66 -11.11 -4.25 -5.60
CA HIS A 66 -10.14 -4.27 -4.52
C HIS A 66 -10.77 -3.58 -3.31
N ARG A 67 -11.11 -4.37 -2.28
CA ARG A 67 -11.90 -3.89 -1.12
C ARG A 67 -11.24 -2.72 -0.37
N TYR A 68 -9.91 -2.65 -0.37
CA TYR A 68 -9.13 -1.67 0.39
C TYR A 68 -8.38 -0.68 -0.52
N GLY A 69 -8.99 -0.34 -1.66
CA GLY A 69 -8.42 0.55 -2.67
C GLY A 69 -7.57 -0.17 -3.72
N ALA A 70 -7.34 0.50 -4.82
CA ALA A 70 -6.64 -0.10 -5.97
C ALA A 70 -5.23 -0.56 -5.61
N HIS A 71 -4.96 -1.82 -5.83
CA HIS A 71 -3.66 -2.44 -5.71
C HIS A 71 -3.11 -2.74 -7.10
N LEU A 72 -1.93 -2.24 -7.40
CA LEU A 72 -1.29 -2.29 -8.71
C LEU A 72 0.12 -2.85 -8.51
N PHE A 73 0.40 -4.01 -9.09
CA PHE A 73 1.69 -4.62 -8.93
C PHE A 73 2.68 -4.06 -9.95
N HIS A 74 3.81 -3.57 -9.46
CA HIS A 74 4.92 -3.08 -10.25
C HIS A 74 6.24 -3.34 -9.53
N THR A 75 7.32 -3.53 -10.24
CA THR A 75 8.65 -3.69 -9.66
C THR A 75 9.76 -3.58 -10.71
N SER A 76 10.93 -3.09 -10.30
CA SER A 76 12.17 -3.25 -11.05
C SER A 76 13.11 -4.29 -10.41
N ASN A 77 12.69 -4.88 -9.28
CA ASN A 77 13.44 -5.92 -8.60
C ASN A 77 13.20 -7.28 -9.25
N LYS A 78 14.20 -7.78 -9.97
CA LYS A 78 14.13 -9.06 -10.70
C LYS A 78 13.84 -10.24 -9.77
N ARG A 79 14.43 -10.28 -8.56
CA ARG A 79 14.20 -11.34 -7.59
C ARG A 79 12.73 -11.40 -7.15
N VAL A 80 12.13 -10.24 -6.88
CA VAL A 80 10.72 -10.14 -6.52
C VAL A 80 9.85 -10.59 -7.69
N TRP A 81 10.17 -10.16 -8.92
CA TRP A 81 9.44 -10.56 -10.12
C TRP A 81 9.49 -12.08 -10.35
N GLU A 82 10.67 -12.68 -10.27
CA GLU A 82 10.84 -14.13 -10.41
C GLU A 82 10.11 -14.91 -9.29
N TYR A 83 10.06 -14.34 -8.08
CA TYR A 83 9.34 -14.95 -6.96
C TYR A 83 7.83 -14.94 -7.17
N VAL A 84 7.23 -13.83 -7.52
CA VAL A 84 5.78 -13.71 -7.64
C VAL A 84 5.22 -14.51 -8.81
N ASN A 85 5.98 -14.66 -9.90
CA ASN A 85 5.60 -15.46 -11.06
C ASN A 85 5.54 -16.98 -10.79
N GLN A 86 5.93 -17.45 -9.60
CA GLN A 86 5.70 -18.81 -9.17
C GLN A 86 4.24 -19.09 -8.80
N PHE A 87 3.47 -18.02 -8.50
CA PHE A 87 2.11 -18.13 -7.95
C PHE A 87 1.04 -17.60 -8.89
N THR A 88 1.37 -16.67 -9.78
CA THR A 88 0.41 -16.07 -10.70
C THR A 88 1.09 -15.62 -11.98
N GLU A 89 0.31 -15.54 -13.05
CA GLU A 89 0.67 -14.80 -14.25
C GLU A 89 0.17 -13.38 -14.16
N PHE A 90 0.81 -12.46 -14.87
CA PHE A 90 0.42 -11.05 -14.89
C PHE A 90 -0.09 -10.65 -16.27
N THR A 91 -1.10 -9.80 -16.29
CA THR A 91 -1.60 -9.16 -17.51
C THR A 91 -0.59 -8.12 -18.02
N ASN A 92 -0.81 -7.61 -19.23
CA ASN A 92 -0.04 -6.48 -19.78
C ASN A 92 -0.62 -5.12 -19.33
N TYR A 93 -1.34 -5.07 -18.23
CA TYR A 93 -1.92 -3.83 -17.72
C TYR A 93 -0.82 -2.81 -17.40
N GLN A 94 -0.99 -1.60 -17.94
CA GLN A 94 -0.14 -0.45 -17.64
C GLN A 94 -0.97 0.62 -16.96
N HIS A 95 -0.59 0.98 -15.74
CA HIS A 95 -1.36 1.95 -15.00
C HIS A 95 -1.22 3.36 -15.58
N ARG A 96 -2.38 3.94 -15.88
CA ARG A 96 -2.53 5.33 -16.30
C ARG A 96 -3.56 6.00 -15.43
N VAL A 97 -3.27 7.23 -15.04
CA VAL A 97 -4.16 8.07 -14.24
C VAL A 97 -4.55 9.28 -15.06
N PHE A 98 -5.78 9.68 -14.92
CA PHE A 98 -6.25 10.96 -15.44
C PHE A 98 -6.63 11.88 -14.29
N ALA A 99 -6.60 13.17 -14.52
CA ALA A 99 -6.98 14.21 -13.57
C ALA A 99 -8.12 15.04 -14.14
N ARG A 100 -9.25 15.08 -13.44
CA ARG A 100 -10.33 16.02 -13.71
C ARG A 100 -10.06 17.31 -12.94
N ALA A 101 -9.95 18.42 -13.65
CA ALA A 101 -9.73 19.74 -13.07
C ALA A 101 -10.39 20.82 -13.95
N LYS A 102 -11.12 21.74 -13.33
CA LYS A 102 -11.80 22.88 -14.00
C LYS A 102 -12.65 22.44 -15.21
N GLY A 103 -13.38 21.34 -15.05
CA GLY A 103 -14.28 20.80 -16.08
C GLY A 103 -13.57 20.13 -17.27
N GLN A 104 -12.28 19.90 -17.21
CA GLN A 104 -11.49 19.20 -18.24
C GLN A 104 -10.82 17.95 -17.65
N VAL A 105 -10.42 17.02 -18.53
CA VAL A 105 -9.70 15.80 -18.17
C VAL A 105 -8.29 15.88 -18.78
N TYR A 106 -7.28 15.65 -17.93
CA TYR A 106 -5.87 15.71 -18.30
C TYR A 106 -5.21 14.35 -18.08
N SER A 107 -4.28 14.01 -18.94
CA SER A 107 -3.42 12.84 -18.75
C SER A 107 -2.40 13.08 -17.63
N PHE A 108 -2.36 12.20 -16.61
CA PHE A 108 -1.49 12.34 -15.44
C PHE A 108 -0.56 11.11 -15.33
N PRO A 109 0.63 11.17 -14.70
CA PRO A 109 1.30 12.32 -14.06
C PRO A 109 1.67 13.42 -15.07
N MET A 110 2.07 14.60 -14.56
CA MET A 110 2.37 15.76 -15.39
C MET A 110 3.35 15.41 -16.51
N ASN A 111 2.90 15.51 -17.74
CA ASN A 111 3.63 15.15 -18.95
C ASN A 111 3.48 16.23 -20.03
N LEU A 112 4.21 16.11 -21.14
CA LEU A 112 4.19 17.09 -22.21
C LEU A 112 2.79 17.29 -22.80
N GLY A 113 1.96 16.23 -22.85
CA GLY A 113 0.57 16.32 -23.31
C GLY A 113 -0.28 17.17 -22.37
N LEU A 114 -0.17 16.98 -21.06
CA LEU A 114 -0.85 17.81 -20.06
C LEU A 114 -0.40 19.28 -20.17
N ILE A 115 0.91 19.53 -20.26
CA ILE A 115 1.46 20.90 -20.39
C ILE A 115 0.88 21.58 -21.62
N ASN A 116 0.90 20.91 -22.77
CA ASN A 116 0.40 21.44 -24.03
C ASN A 116 -1.11 21.74 -23.98
N GLN A 117 -1.89 20.81 -23.42
CA GLN A 117 -3.33 20.99 -23.25
C GLN A 117 -3.63 22.16 -22.30
N PHE A 118 -2.92 22.23 -21.17
CA PHE A 118 -3.17 23.23 -20.13
C PHE A 118 -2.85 24.66 -20.62
N PHE A 119 -1.71 24.85 -21.32
CA PHE A 119 -1.30 26.14 -21.82
C PHE A 119 -1.84 26.45 -23.24
N GLY A 120 -2.61 25.54 -23.85
CA GLY A 120 -3.25 25.75 -25.15
C GLY A 120 -2.29 25.92 -26.32
N LYS A 121 -1.08 25.35 -26.24
CA LYS A 121 -0.04 25.48 -27.26
C LYS A 121 0.80 24.19 -27.34
N SER A 122 1.19 23.80 -28.55
CA SER A 122 2.15 22.71 -28.75
C SER A 122 3.57 23.20 -28.49
N HIS A 123 4.14 22.80 -27.36
CA HIS A 123 5.54 23.06 -27.02
C HIS A 123 6.39 21.85 -27.37
N THR A 124 7.59 22.10 -27.83
CA THR A 124 8.68 21.10 -27.83
C THR A 124 9.09 20.80 -26.36
N PRO A 125 9.81 19.70 -26.08
CA PRO A 125 10.33 19.42 -24.74
C PRO A 125 11.13 20.57 -24.12
N ASP A 126 11.95 21.26 -24.91
CA ASP A 126 12.79 22.38 -24.43
C ASP A 126 11.96 23.64 -24.15
N GLU A 127 11.05 24.00 -25.05
CA GLU A 127 10.10 25.10 -24.79
C GLU A 127 9.24 24.85 -23.56
N ALA A 128 8.82 23.60 -23.32
CA ALA A 128 8.08 23.24 -22.11
C ALA A 128 8.94 23.35 -20.84
N ARG A 129 10.23 22.96 -20.89
CA ARG A 129 11.17 23.16 -19.76
C ARG A 129 11.35 24.65 -19.45
N GLU A 130 11.57 25.48 -20.46
CA GLU A 130 11.72 26.94 -20.31
C GLU A 130 10.44 27.57 -19.74
N LEU A 131 9.27 27.15 -20.23
CA LEU A 131 7.98 27.61 -19.73
C LEU A 131 7.81 27.27 -18.24
N ILE A 132 8.02 26.01 -17.85
CA ILE A 132 7.88 25.57 -16.46
C ILE A 132 8.91 26.27 -15.57
N ALA A 133 10.18 26.35 -15.98
CA ALA A 133 11.21 27.05 -15.22
C ALA A 133 10.85 28.53 -14.97
N LYS A 134 10.27 29.21 -15.98
CA LYS A 134 9.77 30.58 -15.83
C LYS A 134 8.60 30.67 -14.85
N GLN A 135 7.65 29.74 -14.91
CA GLN A 135 6.50 29.70 -14.00
C GLN A 135 6.92 29.35 -12.56
N ALA A 136 7.94 28.52 -12.40
CA ALA A 136 8.47 28.05 -11.13
C ALA A 136 9.39 29.06 -10.41
N SER A 137 9.78 30.16 -11.07
CA SER A 137 10.75 31.14 -10.55
C SER A 137 10.25 32.00 -9.39
N GLU A 138 9.01 31.81 -8.95
CA GLU A 138 8.41 32.56 -7.85
C GLU A 138 9.05 32.19 -6.48
N PHE A 139 9.44 30.93 -6.30
CA PHE A 139 10.08 30.44 -5.08
C PHE A 139 11.37 29.68 -5.40
N ASP A 140 12.32 29.74 -4.48
CA ASP A 140 13.50 28.88 -4.55
C ASP A 140 13.21 27.53 -3.87
N SER A 141 13.38 26.45 -4.63
CA SER A 141 13.14 25.08 -4.16
C SER A 141 14.04 24.67 -2.96
N ALA A 142 15.21 25.31 -2.80
CA ALA A 142 16.13 25.00 -1.71
C ALA A 142 15.68 25.63 -0.36
N THR A 143 14.94 26.73 -0.42
CA THR A 143 14.52 27.50 0.76
C THR A 143 13.03 27.42 1.03
N ALA A 144 12.28 26.65 0.24
CA ALA A 144 10.84 26.47 0.41
C ALA A 144 10.51 25.95 1.82
N SER A 145 9.64 26.69 2.54
CA SER A 145 9.30 26.44 3.94
C SER A 145 8.10 25.50 4.14
N ASN A 146 7.28 25.35 3.12
CA ASN A 146 6.07 24.54 3.13
C ASN A 146 5.81 23.84 1.77
N LEU A 147 4.77 23.00 1.72
CA LEU A 147 4.43 22.24 0.52
C LEU A 147 4.02 23.15 -0.64
N GLU A 148 3.27 24.24 -0.39
CA GLU A 148 2.86 25.18 -1.44
C GLU A 148 4.08 25.77 -2.15
N GLU A 149 4.99 26.41 -1.39
CA GLU A 149 6.20 27.00 -1.95
C GLU A 149 7.05 25.98 -2.70
N LYS A 150 7.19 24.77 -2.13
CA LYS A 150 7.91 23.67 -2.77
C LYS A 150 7.28 23.25 -4.09
N ALA A 151 5.97 23.06 -4.13
CA ALA A 151 5.26 22.69 -5.35
C ALA A 151 5.37 23.78 -6.43
N ILE A 152 5.15 25.03 -6.06
CA ILE A 152 5.26 26.17 -7.00
C ILE A 152 6.69 26.26 -7.55
N SER A 153 7.72 26.06 -6.73
CA SER A 153 9.12 26.05 -7.19
C SER A 153 9.46 24.89 -8.14
N LEU A 154 8.60 23.87 -8.25
CA LEU A 154 8.79 22.73 -9.16
C LEU A 154 7.99 22.84 -10.45
N ILE A 155 6.75 23.36 -10.39
CA ILE A 155 5.81 23.31 -11.51
C ILE A 155 5.18 24.67 -11.85
N GLY A 156 5.40 25.71 -11.04
CA GLY A 156 4.78 27.01 -11.16
C GLY A 156 3.36 27.08 -10.60
N ARG A 157 2.94 28.28 -10.23
CA ARG A 157 1.65 28.54 -9.59
C ARG A 157 0.42 28.06 -10.37
N PRO A 158 0.31 28.27 -11.71
CA PRO A 158 -0.88 27.84 -12.44
C PRO A 158 -1.14 26.32 -12.38
N LEU A 159 -0.09 25.51 -12.50
CA LEU A 159 -0.22 24.05 -12.38
C LEU A 159 -0.43 23.61 -10.92
N TYR A 160 0.22 24.27 -9.96
CA TYR A 160 -0.01 24.03 -8.54
C TYR A 160 -1.47 24.27 -8.16
N GLU A 161 -2.03 25.42 -8.47
CA GLU A 161 -3.43 25.77 -8.14
C GLU A 161 -4.46 24.85 -8.82
N THR A 162 -4.12 24.29 -9.98
CA THR A 162 -5.04 23.43 -10.71
C THR A 162 -4.94 21.97 -10.31
N PHE A 163 -3.74 21.45 -10.04
CA PHE A 163 -3.55 20.01 -9.90
C PHE A 163 -3.07 19.57 -8.52
N VAL A 164 -2.59 20.49 -7.68
CA VAL A 164 -1.97 20.10 -6.39
C VAL A 164 -2.74 20.66 -5.20
N LYS A 165 -3.09 21.93 -5.21
CA LYS A 165 -3.63 22.63 -4.05
C LYS A 165 -4.83 21.90 -3.42
N ASP A 166 -5.97 21.89 -4.10
CA ASP A 166 -7.21 21.34 -3.57
C ASP A 166 -7.14 19.81 -3.38
N TYR A 167 -6.44 19.11 -4.28
CA TYR A 167 -6.19 17.68 -4.15
C TYR A 167 -5.40 17.38 -2.87
N THR A 168 -4.34 18.13 -2.60
CA THR A 168 -3.51 17.97 -1.40
C THR A 168 -4.29 18.32 -0.14
N THR A 169 -5.08 19.41 -0.16
CA THR A 169 -5.95 19.78 0.97
C THR A 169 -6.92 18.65 1.30
N LYS A 170 -7.58 18.03 0.29
CA LYS A 170 -8.43 16.84 0.51
C LYS A 170 -7.66 15.63 1.00
N GLN A 171 -6.49 15.38 0.43
CA GLN A 171 -5.66 14.23 0.78
C GLN A 171 -5.14 14.30 2.22
N TRP A 172 -4.83 15.50 2.72
CA TRP A 172 -4.20 15.71 4.02
C TRP A 172 -5.12 16.36 5.05
N GLU A 173 -6.33 16.82 4.67
CA GLU A 173 -7.22 17.60 5.53
C GLU A 173 -6.50 18.82 6.18
N THR A 174 -5.51 19.35 5.49
CA THR A 174 -4.61 20.42 5.96
C THR A 174 -4.20 21.27 4.76
N GLU A 175 -4.13 22.57 4.95
CA GLU A 175 -3.71 23.48 3.90
C GLU A 175 -2.24 23.23 3.52
N PRO A 176 -1.89 23.29 2.22
CA PRO A 176 -0.52 23.09 1.75
C PRO A 176 0.53 24.01 2.38
N THR A 177 0.12 25.19 2.83
CA THR A 177 0.96 26.15 3.55
C THR A 177 1.35 25.69 4.97
N GLU A 178 0.64 24.73 5.53
CA GLU A 178 0.88 24.16 6.86
C GLU A 178 1.58 22.79 6.77
N LEU A 179 1.71 22.23 5.55
CA LEU A 179 2.33 20.93 5.30
C LEU A 179 3.84 21.07 5.05
N SER A 180 4.59 20.07 5.52
CA SER A 180 6.03 19.99 5.27
C SER A 180 6.37 19.91 3.79
N PRO A 181 7.38 20.65 3.30
CA PRO A 181 7.85 20.53 1.92
C PRO A 181 8.38 19.13 1.60
N ALA A 182 8.72 18.32 2.60
CA ALA A 182 9.17 16.95 2.44
C ALA A 182 8.12 16.02 1.80
N ILE A 183 6.83 16.35 1.93
CA ILE A 183 5.73 15.58 1.33
C ILE A 183 5.79 15.62 -0.20
N ILE A 184 6.28 16.71 -0.80
CA ILE A 184 6.35 16.91 -2.25
C ILE A 184 7.79 17.13 -2.75
N THR A 185 8.75 16.45 -2.19
CA THR A 185 10.16 16.59 -2.58
C THR A 185 10.42 16.30 -4.05
N ARG A 186 9.59 15.47 -4.67
CA ARG A 186 9.68 15.07 -6.07
C ARG A 186 8.31 15.07 -6.71
N LEU A 187 7.98 16.14 -7.42
CA LEU A 187 6.84 16.13 -8.34
C LEU A 187 7.38 15.82 -9.74
N PRO A 188 7.19 14.61 -10.28
CA PRO A 188 7.77 14.25 -11.55
C PRO A 188 7.08 15.02 -12.70
N VAL A 189 7.81 15.92 -13.34
CA VAL A 189 7.40 16.53 -14.60
C VAL A 189 8.11 15.82 -15.74
N ARG A 190 7.34 15.25 -16.65
CA ARG A 190 7.86 14.53 -17.81
C ARG A 190 7.73 15.40 -19.06
N TYR A 191 8.86 15.75 -19.65
CA TYR A 191 8.89 16.50 -20.90
C TYR A 191 8.84 15.57 -22.12
N THR A 192 8.02 14.52 -22.00
CA THR A 192 7.67 13.54 -23.04
C THR A 192 6.19 13.23 -22.95
N PHE A 193 5.60 12.55 -23.94
CA PHE A 193 4.22 12.09 -23.91
C PHE A 193 4.01 10.79 -23.11
N ASN A 194 5.04 10.33 -22.36
CA ASN A 194 4.90 9.15 -21.53
C ASN A 194 3.96 9.45 -20.34
N ASN A 195 2.80 8.78 -20.34
CA ASN A 195 1.77 8.89 -19.31
C ASN A 195 1.63 7.63 -18.43
N ARG A 196 2.57 6.69 -18.51
CA ARG A 196 2.59 5.56 -17.57
C ARG A 196 2.80 6.10 -16.16
N TYR A 197 2.04 5.57 -15.19
CA TYR A 197 2.17 6.01 -13.80
C TYR A 197 3.52 5.57 -13.20
N PHE A 198 3.87 4.30 -13.38
CA PHE A 198 5.13 3.72 -12.90
C PHE A 198 6.24 3.79 -13.97
N ASN A 199 7.49 3.79 -13.51
CA ASN A 199 8.68 3.69 -14.35
C ASN A 199 9.36 2.32 -14.26
N ASP A 200 8.74 1.37 -13.54
CA ASP A 200 9.29 0.06 -13.30
C ASP A 200 9.36 -0.81 -14.57
N LEU A 201 10.28 -1.80 -14.55
CA LEU A 201 10.48 -2.72 -15.65
C LEU A 201 9.30 -3.67 -15.82
N TYR A 202 8.72 -4.09 -14.71
CA TYR A 202 7.61 -5.04 -14.65
C TYR A 202 6.41 -4.35 -14.02
N GLU A 203 5.27 -4.54 -14.64
CA GLU A 203 4.00 -3.98 -14.21
C GLU A 203 2.87 -4.85 -14.75
N GLY A 204 1.83 -5.08 -13.96
CA GLY A 204 0.66 -5.84 -14.37
C GLY A 204 -0.28 -6.13 -13.22
N LEU A 205 -1.40 -6.77 -13.53
CA LEU A 205 -2.35 -7.28 -12.55
C LEU A 205 -2.36 -8.81 -12.60
N PRO A 206 -2.55 -9.51 -11.48
CA PRO A 206 -2.65 -10.96 -11.49
C PRO A 206 -3.85 -11.39 -12.33
N VAL A 207 -3.63 -12.33 -13.28
CA VAL A 207 -4.66 -12.76 -14.25
C VAL A 207 -5.92 -13.27 -13.52
N ASP A 208 -5.75 -14.04 -12.45
CA ASP A 208 -6.84 -14.62 -11.66
C ASP A 208 -7.26 -13.73 -10.46
N GLY A 209 -6.72 -12.51 -10.35
CA GLY A 209 -6.95 -11.59 -9.24
C GLY A 209 -6.03 -11.83 -8.03
N TYR A 210 -6.03 -10.85 -7.13
CA TYR A 210 -5.13 -10.88 -5.97
C TYR A 210 -5.47 -12.01 -4.99
N THR A 211 -6.73 -12.25 -4.71
CA THR A 211 -7.13 -13.28 -3.75
C THR A 211 -6.71 -14.68 -4.21
N ALA A 212 -6.81 -14.97 -5.51
CA ALA A 212 -6.34 -16.23 -6.06
C ALA A 212 -4.81 -16.38 -5.91
N TRP A 213 -4.05 -15.34 -6.20
CA TRP A 213 -2.60 -15.32 -6.00
C TRP A 213 -2.22 -15.58 -4.54
N LEU A 214 -2.82 -14.84 -3.61
CA LEU A 214 -2.55 -14.95 -2.17
C LEU A 214 -2.93 -16.33 -1.62
N THR A 215 -4.03 -16.91 -2.13
CA THR A 215 -4.44 -18.29 -1.79
C THR A 215 -3.40 -19.31 -2.23
N LYS A 216 -2.85 -19.18 -3.44
CA LYS A 216 -1.76 -20.06 -3.93
C LYS A 216 -0.49 -19.94 -3.08
N MET A 217 -0.18 -18.77 -2.54
CA MET A 217 0.96 -18.61 -1.60
C MET A 217 0.75 -19.35 -0.28
N ALA A 218 -0.50 -19.46 0.17
CA ALA A 218 -0.86 -20.17 1.40
C ALA A 218 -1.09 -21.69 1.18
N ASP A 219 -1.23 -22.14 -0.07
CA ASP A 219 -1.54 -23.53 -0.42
C ASP A 219 -0.30 -24.44 -0.29
N HIS A 220 0.01 -24.81 0.93
CA HIS A 220 1.10 -25.74 1.25
C HIS A 220 0.74 -26.60 2.45
N PRO A 221 1.03 -27.93 2.45
CA PRO A 221 0.65 -28.84 3.54
C PRO A 221 1.23 -28.46 4.92
N ASN A 222 2.30 -27.68 4.95
CA ASN A 222 2.91 -27.19 6.18
C ASN A 222 2.41 -25.79 6.58
N ILE A 223 1.46 -25.19 5.87
CA ILE A 223 0.87 -23.90 6.23
C ILE A 223 -0.58 -24.12 6.66
N GLU A 224 -0.89 -23.71 7.88
CA GLU A 224 -2.26 -23.59 8.37
C GLU A 224 -2.61 -22.11 8.50
N VAL A 225 -3.80 -21.73 8.04
CA VAL A 225 -4.31 -20.36 8.17
C VAL A 225 -5.51 -20.36 9.09
N ARG A 226 -5.49 -19.48 10.09
CA ARG A 226 -6.62 -19.21 10.98
C ARG A 226 -7.05 -17.76 10.82
N LEU A 227 -8.12 -17.58 10.10
CA LEU A 227 -8.82 -16.32 9.96
C LEU A 227 -9.70 -16.04 11.19
N ASN A 228 -10.24 -14.82 11.31
CA ASN A 228 -11.05 -14.39 12.45
C ASN A 228 -10.36 -14.63 13.82
N THR A 229 -9.03 -14.54 13.85
CA THR A 229 -8.23 -14.79 15.04
C THR A 229 -7.31 -13.60 15.30
N ASP A 230 -7.67 -12.76 16.28
CA ASP A 230 -6.80 -11.66 16.69
C ASP A 230 -5.65 -12.23 17.56
N TYR A 231 -4.43 -11.89 17.20
CA TYR A 231 -3.23 -12.28 17.94
C TYR A 231 -3.30 -11.92 19.43
N PHE A 232 -3.87 -10.77 19.76
CA PHE A 232 -3.96 -10.29 21.14
C PHE A 232 -4.90 -11.12 22.02
N ASP A 233 -5.85 -11.85 21.43
CA ASP A 233 -6.74 -12.76 22.15
C ASP A 233 -6.07 -14.11 22.48
N VAL A 234 -4.99 -14.44 21.77
CA VAL A 234 -4.36 -15.77 21.84
C VAL A 234 -2.87 -15.75 22.17
N ARG A 235 -2.24 -14.57 22.23
CA ARG A 235 -0.77 -14.43 22.40
C ARG A 235 -0.21 -15.19 23.61
N ASP A 236 -0.96 -15.24 24.70
CA ASP A 236 -0.54 -15.90 25.93
C ASP A 236 -0.59 -17.45 25.86
N GLN A 237 -1.22 -17.99 24.80
CA GLN A 237 -1.29 -19.41 24.52
C GLN A 237 -0.16 -19.89 23.60
N ILE A 238 0.56 -18.94 22.97
CA ILE A 238 1.69 -19.22 22.08
C ILE A 238 2.90 -19.62 22.92
N PRO A 239 3.53 -20.80 22.66
CA PRO A 239 4.70 -21.20 23.43
C PRO A 239 5.84 -20.18 23.29
N ALA A 240 6.42 -19.72 24.38
CA ALA A 240 7.41 -18.65 24.44
C ALA A 240 8.67 -18.85 23.57
N LYS A 241 8.97 -20.11 23.18
CA LYS A 241 10.11 -20.43 22.31
C LYS A 241 9.77 -20.50 20.82
N THR A 242 8.50 -20.37 20.45
CA THR A 242 8.09 -20.40 19.04
C THR A 242 8.44 -19.08 18.38
N LEU A 243 9.22 -19.14 17.29
CA LEU A 243 9.51 -17.95 16.51
C LEU A 243 8.21 -17.34 16.01
N THR A 244 8.03 -16.04 16.22
CA THR A 244 6.83 -15.32 15.78
C THR A 244 7.25 -14.14 14.88
N VAL A 245 6.61 -14.01 13.72
CA VAL A 245 6.73 -12.84 12.85
C VAL A 245 5.44 -12.04 12.97
N PHE A 246 5.53 -10.85 13.56
CA PHE A 246 4.40 -9.97 13.80
C PHE A 246 4.35 -8.86 12.74
N THR A 247 3.25 -8.76 12.01
CA THR A 247 3.04 -7.74 10.96
C THR A 247 1.92 -6.75 11.27
N GLY A 248 1.34 -6.82 12.47
CA GLY A 248 0.32 -5.90 12.96
C GLY A 248 0.91 -4.56 13.42
N PRO A 249 0.06 -3.63 13.92
CA PRO A 249 0.51 -2.33 14.40
C PRO A 249 1.54 -2.42 15.53
N LEU A 250 2.69 -1.76 15.31
CA LEU A 250 3.84 -1.83 16.21
C LEU A 250 3.51 -1.28 17.61
N ASP A 251 2.86 -0.14 17.66
CA ASP A 251 2.45 0.53 18.89
C ASP A 251 1.43 -0.29 19.70
N LYS A 252 0.46 -0.91 19.03
CA LYS A 252 -0.51 -1.79 19.65
C LYS A 252 0.15 -3.02 20.28
N TYR A 253 1.21 -3.56 19.66
CA TYR A 253 1.95 -4.69 20.22
C TYR A 253 2.51 -4.36 21.61
N PHE A 254 2.98 -3.15 21.81
CA PHE A 254 3.54 -2.65 23.08
C PHE A 254 2.51 -1.91 23.93
N ASP A 255 1.22 -2.18 23.74
CA ASP A 255 0.12 -1.57 24.51
C ASP A 255 0.24 -0.04 24.57
N TYR A 256 0.70 0.57 23.46
CA TYR A 256 0.90 2.02 23.28
C TYR A 256 1.87 2.68 24.27
N ALA A 257 2.86 1.95 24.76
CA ALA A 257 3.80 2.38 25.82
C ALA A 257 4.54 3.72 25.51
N ALA A 258 4.78 4.03 24.22
CA ALA A 258 5.35 5.30 23.77
C ALA A 258 4.31 6.25 23.13
N GLY A 259 3.02 5.94 23.28
CA GLY A 259 1.90 6.63 22.65
C GLY A 259 1.54 6.10 21.25
N GLU A 260 0.34 6.42 20.79
CA GLU A 260 -0.14 6.00 19.46
C GLU A 260 0.71 6.63 18.34
N LEU A 261 1.00 5.83 17.32
CA LEU A 261 1.63 6.28 16.07
C LEU A 261 0.54 6.81 15.12
N GLY A 262 0.79 7.94 14.49
CA GLY A 262 -0.19 8.58 13.61
C GLY A 262 -0.31 7.89 12.25
N TRP A 263 -1.53 7.68 11.79
CA TRP A 263 -1.83 7.08 10.49
C TRP A 263 -2.84 7.91 9.70
N ARG A 264 -2.73 7.86 8.38
CA ARG A 264 -3.84 8.20 7.48
C ARG A 264 -4.67 6.95 7.25
N THR A 265 -5.98 7.13 7.12
CA THR A 265 -6.93 6.10 6.70
C THR A 265 -7.66 6.51 5.43
N LEU A 266 -8.29 5.54 4.79
CA LEU A 266 -9.11 5.72 3.60
C LEU A 266 -10.50 5.17 3.85
N ASP A 267 -11.52 5.93 3.44
CA ASP A 267 -12.89 5.44 3.33
C ASP A 267 -13.23 5.19 1.86
N PHE A 268 -14.00 4.15 1.60
CA PHE A 268 -14.39 3.74 0.25
C PHE A 268 -15.91 3.66 0.16
N GLU A 269 -16.46 4.38 -0.81
CA GLU A 269 -17.88 4.34 -1.16
C GLU A 269 -18.01 3.60 -2.49
N MET A 270 -18.52 2.38 -2.44
CA MET A 270 -18.76 1.53 -3.62
C MET A 270 -20.20 1.72 -4.11
N GLU A 271 -20.37 1.87 -5.43
CA GLU A 271 -21.66 2.05 -6.08
C GLU A 271 -21.71 1.28 -7.40
N VAL A 272 -22.77 0.50 -7.59
CA VAL A 272 -23.09 -0.11 -8.88
C VAL A 272 -23.97 0.87 -9.67
N LEU A 273 -23.51 1.23 -10.86
CA LEU A 273 -24.18 2.20 -11.73
C LEU A 273 -24.86 1.50 -12.91
N PRO A 274 -26.08 1.93 -13.34
CA PRO A 274 -26.80 1.39 -14.48
C PRO A 274 -26.27 1.96 -15.81
N VAL A 275 -24.94 1.93 -16.00
CA VAL A 275 -24.24 2.35 -17.23
C VAL A 275 -23.10 1.39 -17.48
N GLY A 276 -22.80 1.13 -18.74
CA GLY A 276 -21.74 0.18 -19.10
C GLY A 276 -20.33 0.68 -18.84
N ASP A 277 -20.12 2.00 -18.81
CA ASP A 277 -18.84 2.65 -18.54
C ASP A 277 -19.12 4.06 -17.97
N PHE A 278 -18.44 4.42 -16.90
CA PHE A 278 -18.68 5.69 -16.20
C PHE A 278 -17.64 6.75 -16.54
N GLN A 279 -16.36 6.39 -16.58
CA GLN A 279 -15.28 7.37 -16.71
C GLN A 279 -14.22 7.03 -17.78
N GLY A 280 -14.33 5.87 -18.44
CA GLY A 280 -13.44 5.46 -19.54
C GLY A 280 -12.00 5.16 -19.12
N THR A 281 -11.74 4.99 -17.84
CA THR A 281 -10.40 4.70 -17.30
C THR A 281 -10.50 4.05 -15.92
N SER A 282 -9.45 3.32 -15.54
CA SER A 282 -9.40 2.65 -14.24
C SER A 282 -9.33 3.61 -13.05
N VAL A 283 -8.62 4.74 -13.17
CA VAL A 283 -8.48 5.73 -12.10
C VAL A 283 -8.55 7.15 -12.63
N MET A 284 -9.43 7.93 -12.04
CA MET A 284 -9.57 9.37 -12.27
C MET A 284 -9.36 10.11 -10.95
N ASN A 285 -8.36 11.00 -10.89
CA ASN A 285 -8.20 11.95 -9.79
C ASN A 285 -9.16 13.12 -9.98
N TYR A 286 -9.78 13.56 -8.91
CA TYR A 286 -10.64 14.73 -8.87
C TYR A 286 -9.91 15.86 -8.14
N ASN A 287 -9.37 16.80 -8.91
CA ASN A 287 -8.46 17.81 -8.37
C ASN A 287 -9.17 19.06 -7.87
N ASP A 288 -10.41 19.29 -8.27
CA ASP A 288 -11.18 20.46 -7.81
C ASP A 288 -11.70 20.27 -6.37
N GLY A 289 -11.91 21.37 -5.64
CA GLY A 289 -12.45 21.41 -4.29
C GLY A 289 -13.97 21.21 -4.20
N ASP A 290 -14.68 21.07 -5.35
CA ASP A 290 -16.13 20.92 -5.43
C ASP A 290 -16.64 19.55 -4.96
N VAL A 291 -15.75 18.55 -4.88
CA VAL A 291 -16.05 17.19 -4.40
C VAL A 291 -15.09 16.78 -3.27
N ARG A 292 -15.57 15.95 -2.36
CA ARG A 292 -14.79 15.52 -1.19
C ARG A 292 -13.85 14.36 -1.45
N TYR A 293 -14.20 13.46 -2.39
CA TYR A 293 -13.33 12.34 -2.75
C TYR A 293 -12.11 12.81 -3.54
N THR A 294 -11.02 12.09 -3.37
CA THR A 294 -9.75 12.38 -4.06
C THR A 294 -9.70 11.74 -5.43
N ARG A 295 -10.31 10.54 -5.58
CA ARG A 295 -10.32 9.79 -6.82
C ARG A 295 -11.53 8.86 -6.92
N ILE A 296 -11.81 8.42 -8.15
CA ILE A 296 -12.74 7.33 -8.43
C ILE A 296 -11.96 6.21 -9.12
N HIS A 297 -12.18 4.99 -8.64
CA HIS A 297 -11.76 3.76 -9.29
C HIS A 297 -12.95 3.16 -10.04
N GLU A 298 -12.77 2.80 -11.31
CA GLU A 298 -13.71 2.03 -12.09
C GLU A 298 -13.05 0.69 -12.45
N PHE A 299 -13.39 -0.35 -11.73
CA PHE A 299 -12.63 -1.59 -11.69
C PHE A 299 -12.71 -2.42 -12.98
N ARG A 300 -13.73 -2.25 -13.82
CA ARG A 300 -13.79 -2.95 -15.12
C ARG A 300 -12.57 -2.68 -16.02
N HIS A 301 -11.96 -1.49 -15.89
CA HIS A 301 -10.79 -1.11 -16.68
C HIS A 301 -9.47 -1.67 -16.18
N PHE A 302 -9.46 -2.35 -15.02
CA PHE A 302 -8.26 -3.06 -14.55
C PHE A 302 -8.06 -4.39 -15.30
N HIS A 303 -9.17 -5.04 -15.67
CA HIS A 303 -9.19 -6.29 -16.42
C HIS A 303 -10.05 -6.16 -17.70
N PRO A 304 -9.61 -5.33 -18.66
CA PRO A 304 -10.38 -5.10 -19.90
C PRO A 304 -10.46 -6.34 -20.79
N GLU A 305 -9.67 -7.37 -20.50
CA GLU A 305 -9.69 -8.67 -21.19
C GLU A 305 -10.84 -9.59 -20.72
N ARG A 306 -11.53 -9.23 -19.62
CA ARG A 306 -12.64 -10.02 -19.09
C ARG A 306 -13.98 -9.54 -19.63
N ASP A 307 -14.91 -10.47 -19.80
CA ASP A 307 -16.28 -10.17 -20.18
C ASP A 307 -17.10 -9.66 -18.98
N TYR A 308 -17.43 -8.39 -18.99
CA TYR A 308 -18.26 -7.75 -17.98
C TYR A 308 -19.60 -7.26 -18.57
N PRO A 309 -20.65 -7.06 -17.74
CA PRO A 309 -21.92 -6.48 -18.18
C PRO A 309 -21.73 -5.19 -18.95
N THR A 310 -22.50 -4.99 -20.04
CA THR A 310 -22.44 -3.80 -20.89
C THR A 310 -23.40 -2.70 -20.45
N ASP A 311 -24.27 -2.97 -19.50
CA ASP A 311 -25.30 -2.08 -18.97
C ASP A 311 -25.06 -1.65 -17.51
N LYS A 312 -24.02 -2.21 -16.88
CA LYS A 312 -23.65 -1.90 -15.49
C LYS A 312 -22.15 -1.80 -15.32
N THR A 313 -21.73 -0.95 -14.38
CA THR A 313 -20.35 -0.87 -13.91
C THR A 313 -20.31 -0.64 -12.40
N VAL A 314 -19.18 -0.90 -11.77
CA VAL A 314 -18.94 -0.57 -10.37
C VAL A 314 -17.86 0.47 -10.24
N ILE A 315 -18.14 1.51 -9.48
CA ILE A 315 -17.18 2.55 -9.13
C ILE A 315 -16.94 2.56 -7.63
N VAL A 316 -15.75 3.03 -7.24
CA VAL A 316 -15.41 3.26 -5.83
C VAL A 316 -14.82 4.65 -5.67
N ARG A 317 -15.48 5.48 -4.87
CA ARG A 317 -14.96 6.80 -4.47
C ARG A 317 -14.07 6.65 -3.26
N GLU A 318 -12.88 7.24 -3.32
CA GLU A 318 -11.89 7.20 -2.25
C GLU A 318 -11.81 8.54 -1.52
N TYR A 319 -11.92 8.48 -0.19
CA TYR A 319 -11.78 9.61 0.71
C TYR A 319 -10.60 9.39 1.62
N SER A 320 -9.78 10.42 1.83
CA SER A 320 -8.63 10.34 2.75
C SER A 320 -8.89 11.19 3.99
N ARG A 321 -8.58 10.65 5.17
CA ARG A 321 -8.68 11.35 6.46
C ARG A 321 -7.63 10.89 7.46
N PHE A 322 -7.50 11.60 8.57
CA PHE A 322 -6.72 11.11 9.70
C PHE A 322 -7.41 9.89 10.32
N ALA A 323 -6.60 8.88 10.66
CA ALA A 323 -7.12 7.71 11.37
C ALA A 323 -7.45 8.06 12.81
N VAL A 324 -8.56 7.50 13.30
CA VAL A 324 -8.93 7.49 14.71
C VAL A 324 -8.88 6.06 15.24
N SER A 325 -9.00 5.90 16.56
CA SER A 325 -8.96 4.57 17.20
C SER A 325 -10.00 3.63 16.58
N GLY A 326 -9.57 2.47 16.12
CA GLY A 326 -10.40 1.46 15.45
C GLY A 326 -10.36 1.48 13.93
N ASP A 327 -9.81 2.52 13.32
CA ASP A 327 -9.64 2.59 11.87
C ASP A 327 -8.52 1.66 11.36
N GLU A 328 -8.64 1.29 10.08
CA GLU A 328 -7.54 0.61 9.38
C GLU A 328 -6.42 1.60 9.05
N PRO A 329 -5.17 1.30 9.45
CA PRO A 329 -4.02 2.14 9.13
C PRO A 329 -3.56 1.92 7.68
N TYR A 330 -3.50 2.99 6.88
CA TYR A 330 -3.05 2.93 5.48
C TYR A 330 -1.66 3.51 5.28
N TYR A 331 -1.46 4.76 5.68
CA TYR A 331 -0.19 5.48 5.45
C TYR A 331 0.35 6.04 6.76
N PRO A 332 1.62 5.75 7.12
CA PRO A 332 2.24 6.33 8.29
C PRO A 332 2.42 7.84 8.11
N ILE A 333 2.19 8.60 9.17
CA ILE A 333 2.41 10.05 9.18
C ILE A 333 3.84 10.34 9.63
N ASP A 334 4.66 10.85 8.71
CA ASP A 334 6.05 11.21 8.99
C ASP A 334 6.16 12.59 9.64
N SER A 335 5.85 12.67 10.94
CA SER A 335 6.04 13.85 11.79
C SER A 335 7.23 13.68 12.74
N GLU A 336 7.76 14.77 13.26
CA GLU A 336 8.82 14.74 14.28
C GLU A 336 8.40 13.96 15.52
N GLU A 337 7.16 14.15 15.98
CA GLU A 337 6.57 13.43 17.10
C GLU A 337 6.54 11.92 16.85
N ASN A 338 6.03 11.50 15.68
CA ASN A 338 5.96 10.08 15.33
C ASN A 338 7.33 9.44 15.15
N ARG A 339 8.31 10.18 14.62
CA ARG A 339 9.71 9.71 14.56
C ARG A 339 10.29 9.47 15.94
N ALA A 340 10.04 10.35 16.89
CA ALA A 340 10.49 10.21 18.28
C ALA A 340 9.85 8.99 18.97
N LYS A 341 8.54 8.77 18.79
CA LYS A 341 7.84 7.57 19.29
C LYS A 341 8.40 6.30 18.64
N LEU A 342 8.59 6.33 17.33
CA LEU A 342 9.12 5.18 16.57
C LEU A 342 10.51 4.74 17.06
N LEU A 343 11.39 5.69 17.40
CA LEU A 343 12.70 5.34 17.97
C LEU A 343 12.57 4.55 19.28
N GLN A 344 11.64 4.92 20.15
CA GLN A 344 11.38 4.17 21.39
C GLN A 344 10.84 2.76 21.08
N TYR A 345 9.90 2.63 20.15
CA TYR A 345 9.38 1.33 19.74
C TYR A 345 10.44 0.43 19.10
N ARG A 346 11.41 0.98 18.39
CA ARG A 346 12.53 0.21 17.82
C ARG A 346 13.40 -0.41 18.89
N GLU A 347 13.68 0.31 19.97
CA GLU A 347 14.44 -0.26 21.10
C GLU A 347 13.64 -1.35 21.83
N LEU A 348 12.34 -1.15 22.04
CA LEU A 348 11.46 -2.18 22.61
C LEU A 348 11.41 -3.42 21.71
N ALA A 349 11.24 -3.26 20.40
CA ALA A 349 11.20 -4.36 19.44
C ALA A 349 12.51 -5.16 19.38
N LYS A 350 13.65 -4.48 19.54
CA LYS A 350 14.97 -5.13 19.61
C LYS A 350 15.13 -6.01 20.85
N ALA A 351 14.64 -5.54 22.00
CA ALA A 351 14.63 -6.32 23.22
C ALA A 351 13.69 -7.53 23.08
N GLU A 352 12.50 -7.35 22.56
CA GLU A 352 11.50 -8.40 22.34
C GLU A 352 12.00 -9.51 21.39
N ALA A 353 12.74 -9.13 20.35
CA ALA A 353 13.34 -10.10 19.43
C ALA A 353 14.33 -11.03 20.14
N ALA A 354 15.15 -10.51 21.04
CA ALA A 354 16.13 -11.29 21.79
C ALA A 354 15.48 -12.15 22.89
N ASP A 355 14.48 -11.61 23.59
CA ASP A 355 13.91 -12.23 24.79
C ASP A 355 12.79 -13.23 24.46
N LYS A 356 11.97 -12.94 23.43
CA LYS A 356 10.76 -13.72 23.11
C LYS A 356 10.73 -14.31 21.70
N ASN A 357 11.82 -14.24 20.93
CA ASN A 357 11.87 -14.72 19.54
C ASN A 357 10.77 -14.09 18.66
N ILE A 358 10.55 -12.77 18.76
CA ILE A 358 9.57 -12.07 17.96
C ILE A 358 10.29 -11.14 16.98
N LEU A 359 9.97 -11.27 15.68
CA LEU A 359 10.42 -10.40 14.62
C LEU A 359 9.27 -9.52 14.12
N PHE A 360 9.52 -8.25 13.93
CA PHE A 360 8.54 -7.31 13.42
C PHE A 360 8.80 -7.06 11.93
N GLY A 361 7.73 -7.07 11.12
CA GLY A 361 7.82 -6.88 9.68
C GLY A 361 6.56 -6.31 9.06
N GLY A 362 6.62 -6.02 7.76
CA GLY A 362 5.52 -5.42 7.04
C GLY A 362 5.28 -3.95 7.36
N ARG A 363 4.31 -3.34 6.68
CA ARG A 363 4.02 -1.90 6.79
C ARG A 363 3.70 -1.46 8.22
N LEU A 364 2.81 -2.19 8.90
CA LEU A 364 2.34 -1.82 10.24
C LEU A 364 3.38 -2.16 11.31
N GLY A 365 4.02 -3.32 11.21
CA GLY A 365 5.02 -3.77 12.18
C GLY A 365 6.35 -3.01 12.12
N THR A 366 6.59 -2.24 11.07
CA THR A 366 7.80 -1.39 10.94
C THR A 366 7.51 0.10 10.87
N TYR A 367 6.22 0.48 10.82
CA TYR A 367 5.78 1.86 10.61
C TYR A 367 6.45 2.49 9.38
N LYS A 368 6.50 1.75 8.27
CA LYS A 368 7.09 2.21 6.99
C LYS A 368 6.04 2.12 5.88
N TYR A 369 6.06 3.08 4.97
CA TYR A 369 5.33 2.92 3.71
C TYR A 369 6.02 1.84 2.87
N LEU A 370 5.28 0.81 2.51
CA LEU A 370 5.76 -0.27 1.66
C LEU A 370 4.74 -0.54 0.56
N ASP A 371 5.16 -0.43 -0.70
CA ASP A 371 4.42 -1.01 -1.81
C ASP A 371 4.47 -2.54 -1.75
N MET A 372 3.60 -3.22 -2.49
CA MET A 372 3.52 -4.69 -2.48
C MET A 372 4.87 -5.34 -2.76
N HIS A 373 5.59 -4.88 -3.79
CA HIS A 373 6.90 -5.41 -4.14
C HIS A 373 7.96 -5.15 -3.07
N MET A 374 7.86 -4.03 -2.36
CA MET A 374 8.75 -3.70 -1.24
C MET A 374 8.46 -4.61 -0.04
N ALA A 375 7.18 -4.86 0.26
CA ALA A 375 6.79 -5.78 1.33
C ALA A 375 7.28 -7.20 1.07
N ILE A 376 7.13 -7.69 -0.17
CA ILE A 376 7.65 -9.00 -0.58
C ILE A 376 9.18 -9.04 -0.51
N GLY A 377 9.86 -8.03 -1.04
CA GLY A 377 11.32 -7.93 -1.00
C GLY A 377 11.89 -7.91 0.42
N SER A 378 11.25 -7.15 1.31
CA SER A 378 11.60 -7.09 2.73
C SER A 378 11.36 -8.43 3.45
N ALA A 379 10.27 -9.13 3.12
CA ALA A 379 9.99 -10.47 3.66
C ALA A 379 11.03 -11.51 3.19
N LEU A 380 11.41 -11.48 1.91
CA LEU A 380 12.48 -12.34 1.38
C LEU A 380 13.82 -12.07 2.08
N SER A 381 14.15 -10.78 2.32
CA SER A 381 15.35 -10.39 3.06
C SER A 381 15.30 -10.86 4.52
N MET A 382 14.16 -10.69 5.20
CA MET A 382 13.99 -11.20 6.58
C MET A 382 14.14 -12.72 6.63
N PHE A 383 13.58 -13.44 5.67
CA PHE A 383 13.71 -14.88 5.60
C PHE A 383 15.19 -15.29 5.48
N ASP A 384 15.93 -14.69 4.54
CA ASP A 384 17.34 -15.05 4.30
C ASP A 384 18.26 -14.70 5.48
N ASN A 385 18.06 -13.53 6.08
CA ASN A 385 19.02 -12.96 7.04
C ASN A 385 18.68 -13.27 8.50
N LYS A 386 17.42 -13.63 8.80
CA LYS A 386 16.96 -13.82 10.18
C LYS A 386 16.32 -15.18 10.40
N ILE A 387 15.32 -15.56 9.58
CA ILE A 387 14.53 -16.77 9.80
C ILE A 387 15.31 -18.04 9.43
N SER A 388 15.94 -18.07 8.27
CA SER A 388 16.74 -19.22 7.85
C SER A 388 17.94 -19.46 8.78
N PRO A 389 18.75 -18.46 9.15
CA PRO A 389 19.81 -18.64 10.15
C PRO A 389 19.33 -19.08 11.54
N TYR A 390 18.15 -18.64 11.97
CA TYR A 390 17.56 -19.11 13.22
C TYR A 390 17.32 -20.63 13.21
N PHE A 391 16.70 -21.14 12.15
CA PHE A 391 16.37 -22.55 12.07
C PHE A 391 17.54 -23.45 11.68
N VAL A 392 18.46 -22.98 10.86
CA VAL A 392 19.56 -23.80 10.32
C VAL A 392 20.81 -23.73 11.19
N GLU A 393 21.11 -22.55 11.74
CA GLU A 393 22.34 -22.28 12.45
C GLU A 393 22.14 -22.09 13.97
N GLY A 394 20.88 -22.06 14.43
CA GLY A 394 20.53 -21.81 15.84
C GLY A 394 20.82 -20.37 16.29
N ARG A 395 20.88 -19.41 15.36
CA ARG A 395 21.12 -18.00 15.68
C ARG A 395 19.91 -17.41 16.38
N THR A 396 20.10 -16.75 17.52
CA THR A 396 19.05 -15.98 18.16
C THR A 396 18.56 -14.87 17.21
N PRO A 397 17.23 -14.66 17.07
CA PRO A 397 16.74 -13.56 16.27
C PRO A 397 17.28 -12.26 16.85
N SER A 398 18.07 -11.56 16.06
CA SER A 398 18.51 -10.19 16.37
C SER A 398 17.90 -9.26 15.33
N GLY A 399 17.31 -8.17 15.75
CA GLY A 399 16.74 -7.32 14.74
C GLY A 399 16.54 -5.90 15.17
N SER A 400 17.17 -4.96 14.45
CA SER A 400 16.59 -3.64 14.29
C SER A 400 15.42 -3.74 13.30
N LEU A 401 14.42 -2.88 13.42
CA LEU A 401 13.35 -2.71 12.41
C LEU A 401 13.87 -2.13 11.08
N GLU A 402 15.16 -1.92 10.96
CA GLU A 402 15.84 -1.24 9.84
C GLU A 402 16.46 -2.21 8.83
N ASP A 403 16.64 -3.48 9.19
CA ASP A 403 17.29 -4.49 8.33
C ASP A 403 16.31 -5.20 7.40
#